data_8f534e84dd002c0027255c147959fb89
#
_entry.id   8f534e84dd002c0027255c147959fb89
#
_cell.length_a   1.000
_cell.length_b   1.000
_cell.length_c   1.000
_cell.angle_alpha   90.00
_cell.angle_beta   90.00
_cell.angle_gamma   90.00
#
_symmetry.space_group_name_H-M   'P 1'
#
loop_
_entity.id
_entity.type
_entity.pdbx_description
1 polymer ?
#
loop_
_entity_poly.entity_id
_entity_poly.type
_entity_poly.pdbx_seq_one_letter_code
_entity_poly.pdbx_strand_id
1 'polypeptide(L)'
;KLTINGTFLNHKIFFYLEINRDQKNNMSLKIPALDIMGNISFESKNNINISQGLINLEVFNNFFQLDFTQDKNIKINKGFIRNNLINSSLDGHISFKPNFLLNINFQPRIFDIKKLFFIFEKKYFSTDIDRSNLIKKINGSLNFKSFFEGNVTFKNGNILFKDFIVGKKKDIFFDAAIFEFGKNKKIYFSLIKKVKYKKSDYNEIKISGFLIPLKSKVVFEKLSYNNKNYSDEQIKNYQEKFKNEIVLDSISNIFDELKLNRFFKKYF
;
A
#
# COMPACT_ATOMS: atom_id res chain seq x y z
N LYS A 1 -21.05 12.79 28.04
CA LYS A 1 -20.98 11.53 27.31
C LYS A 1 -21.91 11.60 26.10
N LEU A 2 -21.42 11.21 24.90
CA LEU A 2 -22.20 11.16 23.67
C LEU A 2 -22.01 9.79 23.04
N THR A 3 -23.10 9.14 22.65
CA THR A 3 -23.07 7.91 21.90
C THR A 3 -23.86 8.12 20.61
N ILE A 4 -23.25 7.77 19.48
CA ILE A 4 -23.86 7.87 18.16
C ILE A 4 -23.82 6.48 17.51
N ASN A 5 -24.97 6.02 17.05
CA ASN A 5 -25.09 4.83 16.23
C ASN A 5 -25.56 5.28 14.84
N GLY A 6 -24.90 4.82 13.81
CA GLY A 6 -25.19 5.24 12.45
C GLY A 6 -24.72 4.23 11.42
N THR A 7 -24.64 4.69 10.17
CA THR A 7 -24.11 3.89 9.07
C THR A 7 -23.00 4.67 8.36
N PHE A 8 -21.92 3.99 8.03
CA PHE A 8 -20.82 4.51 7.23
C PHE A 8 -20.51 3.51 6.13
N LEU A 9 -20.58 3.92 4.88
CA LEU A 9 -20.44 3.05 3.71
C LEU A 9 -21.35 1.81 3.78
N ASN A 10 -22.60 1.98 4.18
CA ASN A 10 -23.61 0.93 4.39
C ASN A 10 -23.28 -0.06 5.52
N HIS A 11 -22.31 0.22 6.37
CA HIS A 11 -21.97 -0.59 7.55
C HIS A 11 -22.33 0.13 8.84
N LYS A 12 -22.79 -0.64 9.83
CA LYS A 12 -23.07 -0.08 11.17
C LYS A 12 -21.80 0.48 11.78
N ILE A 13 -21.90 1.71 12.29
CA ILE A 13 -20.86 2.43 13.00
C ILE A 13 -21.32 2.74 14.41
N PHE A 14 -20.46 2.48 15.38
CA PHE A 14 -20.66 2.83 16.78
C PHE A 14 -19.60 3.84 17.16
N PHE A 15 -20.03 4.98 17.65
CA PHE A 15 -19.16 6.06 18.07
C PHE A 15 -19.50 6.42 19.52
N TYR A 16 -18.48 6.54 20.34
CA TYR A 16 -18.60 6.99 21.74
C TYR A 16 -17.61 8.10 22.00
N LEU A 17 -18.06 9.18 22.64
CA LEU A 17 -17.26 10.31 23.04
C LEU A 17 -17.52 10.65 24.51
N GLU A 18 -16.46 10.73 25.31
CA GLU A 18 -16.47 11.18 26.67
C GLU A 18 -15.54 12.39 26.82
N ILE A 19 -16.13 13.52 27.16
CA ILE A 19 -15.42 14.78 27.44
C ILE A 19 -15.39 15.00 28.91
N ASN A 20 -14.21 15.15 29.47
CA ASN A 20 -13.96 15.46 30.88
C ASN A 20 -13.24 16.80 30.96
N ARG A 21 -13.71 17.73 31.84
CA ARG A 21 -13.15 19.08 31.90
C ARG A 21 -11.69 19.12 32.36
N ASP A 22 -11.33 18.24 33.29
CA ASP A 22 -10.00 18.23 33.95
C ASP A 22 -9.22 16.93 33.69
N GLN A 23 -9.64 16.10 32.73
CA GLN A 23 -9.04 14.79 32.44
C GLN A 23 -8.91 14.58 30.97
N LYS A 24 -8.28 13.45 30.60
CA LYS A 24 -8.20 13.03 29.21
C LYS A 24 -9.59 12.75 28.65
N ASN A 25 -9.87 13.31 27.48
CA ASN A 25 -11.06 13.01 26.73
C ASN A 25 -10.84 11.68 26.01
N ASN A 26 -11.90 10.89 25.90
CA ASN A 26 -11.83 9.59 25.23
C ASN A 26 -12.87 9.51 24.10
N MET A 27 -12.43 8.98 22.98
CA MET A 27 -13.29 8.70 21.84
C MET A 27 -13.05 7.27 21.39
N SER A 28 -14.12 6.52 21.14
CA SER A 28 -14.02 5.21 20.54
C SER A 28 -14.88 5.11 19.28
N LEU A 29 -14.38 4.34 18.31
CA LEU A 29 -15.02 4.06 17.03
C LEU A 29 -15.00 2.56 16.80
N LYS A 30 -16.12 1.99 16.38
CA LYS A 30 -16.19 0.58 15.98
C LYS A 30 -17.01 0.41 14.72
N ILE A 31 -16.46 -0.29 13.72
CA ILE A 31 -17.13 -0.68 12.49
C ILE A 31 -16.94 -2.19 12.32
N PRO A 32 -17.81 -3.03 12.91
CA PRO A 32 -17.57 -4.48 12.99
C PRO A 32 -17.44 -5.15 11.63
N ALA A 33 -18.24 -4.74 10.65
CA ALA A 33 -18.21 -5.33 9.30
C ALA A 33 -16.91 -5.07 8.53
N LEU A 34 -16.10 -4.10 8.98
CA LEU A 34 -14.79 -3.77 8.39
C LEU A 34 -13.62 -4.17 9.30
N ASP A 35 -13.89 -4.88 10.42
CA ASP A 35 -12.89 -5.18 11.44
C ASP A 35 -12.07 -3.93 11.84
N ILE A 36 -12.78 -2.80 12.05
CA ILE A 36 -12.18 -1.53 12.48
C ILE A 36 -12.61 -1.25 13.91
N MET A 37 -11.63 -1.06 14.78
CA MET A 37 -11.82 -0.59 16.15
C MET A 37 -10.76 0.45 16.49
N GLY A 38 -11.18 1.61 16.96
CA GLY A 38 -10.29 2.71 17.31
C GLY A 38 -10.62 3.32 18.67
N ASN A 39 -9.58 3.61 19.43
CA ASN A 39 -9.68 4.37 20.69
C ASN A 39 -8.71 5.55 20.60
N ILE A 40 -9.22 6.74 20.88
CA ILE A 40 -8.45 7.99 20.90
C ILE A 40 -8.58 8.57 22.29
N SER A 41 -7.46 8.80 22.93
CA SER A 41 -7.38 9.59 24.16
C SER A 41 -6.65 10.90 23.87
N PHE A 42 -7.20 12.04 24.28
CA PHE A 42 -6.64 13.33 23.95
C PHE A 42 -6.87 14.38 25.03
N GLU A 43 -5.99 15.35 25.09
CA GLU A 43 -6.06 16.54 25.95
C GLU A 43 -6.13 17.77 25.05
N SER A 44 -7.01 18.71 25.41
CA SER A 44 -7.08 20.03 24.79
C SER A 44 -6.34 21.04 25.66
N LYS A 45 -5.40 21.78 25.11
CA LYS A 45 -4.72 22.86 25.83
C LYS A 45 -5.60 24.11 25.81
N ASN A 46 -6.03 24.57 27.00
CA ASN A 46 -7.07 25.59 27.18
C ASN A 46 -6.83 26.94 26.49
N ASN A 47 -5.63 27.28 26.05
CA ASN A 47 -5.32 28.58 25.41
C ASN A 47 -4.89 28.49 23.95
N ILE A 48 -4.86 27.31 23.39
CA ILE A 48 -4.42 27.08 22.00
C ILE A 48 -5.35 26.00 21.44
N ASN A 49 -5.95 26.23 20.26
CA ASN A 49 -6.81 25.24 19.58
C ASN A 49 -6.00 24.00 19.12
N ILE A 50 -5.15 23.49 19.98
CA ILE A 50 -4.30 22.33 19.74
C ILE A 50 -4.68 21.24 20.73
N SER A 51 -5.02 20.08 20.19
CA SER A 51 -5.18 18.84 20.94
C SER A 51 -3.98 17.93 20.70
N GLN A 52 -3.60 17.19 21.71
CA GLN A 52 -2.57 16.15 21.60
C GLN A 52 -3.07 14.87 22.23
N GLY A 53 -2.63 13.73 21.74
CA GLY A 53 -3.10 12.47 22.30
C GLY A 53 -2.54 11.24 21.63
N LEU A 54 -3.18 10.12 21.95
CA LEU A 54 -2.85 8.79 21.49
C LEU A 54 -4.03 8.18 20.75
N ILE A 55 -3.76 7.62 19.57
CA ILE A 55 -4.70 6.81 18.82
C ILE A 55 -4.22 5.36 18.89
N ASN A 56 -5.08 4.47 19.36
CA ASN A 56 -4.93 3.04 19.19
C ASN A 56 -5.98 2.58 18.17
N LEU A 57 -5.53 2.04 17.05
CA LEU A 57 -6.41 1.62 15.97
C LEU A 57 -6.09 0.19 15.59
N GLU A 58 -7.13 -0.63 15.50
CA GLU A 58 -7.08 -1.97 14.94
C GLU A 58 -7.87 -2.00 13.64
N VAL A 59 -7.21 -2.44 12.56
CA VAL A 59 -7.81 -2.55 11.22
C VAL A 59 -7.39 -3.88 10.61
N PHE A 60 -8.34 -4.76 10.36
CA PHE A 60 -8.07 -6.10 9.79
C PHE A 60 -6.96 -6.86 10.54
N ASN A 61 -7.03 -6.89 11.89
CA ASN A 61 -6.02 -7.50 12.78
C ASN A 61 -4.63 -6.84 12.69
N ASN A 62 -4.54 -5.61 12.22
CA ASN A 62 -3.33 -4.80 12.28
C ASN A 62 -3.47 -3.77 13.38
N PHE A 63 -2.53 -3.76 14.29
CA PHE A 63 -2.51 -2.82 15.39
C PHE A 63 -1.64 -1.60 15.07
N PHE A 64 -2.23 -0.42 15.21
CA PHE A 64 -1.58 0.88 15.08
C PHE A 64 -1.64 1.62 16.41
N GLN A 65 -0.55 2.21 16.79
CA GLN A 65 -0.47 3.15 17.89
C GLN A 65 0.19 4.44 17.39
N LEU A 66 -0.49 5.57 17.56
CA LEU A 66 -0.07 6.84 16.97
C LEU A 66 -0.13 7.94 18.02
N ASP A 67 0.99 8.62 18.26
CA ASP A 67 1.03 9.88 18.99
C ASP A 67 0.72 11.01 18.00
N PHE A 68 -0.23 11.86 18.34
CA PHE A 68 -0.65 12.92 17.44
C PHE A 68 -0.74 14.29 18.11
N THR A 69 -0.62 15.31 17.28
CA THR A 69 -1.05 16.67 17.56
C THR A 69 -2.06 17.10 16.51
N GLN A 70 -3.09 17.78 16.92
CA GLN A 70 -4.14 18.29 16.04
C GLN A 70 -4.33 19.78 16.23
N ASP A 71 -4.25 20.50 15.13
CA ASP A 71 -4.74 21.87 14.96
C ASP A 71 -5.84 21.86 13.87
N LYS A 72 -5.53 22.40 12.70
CA LYS A 72 -6.37 22.25 11.49
C LYS A 72 -6.23 20.88 10.85
N ASN A 73 -5.09 20.23 11.06
CA ASN A 73 -4.72 18.92 10.55
C ASN A 73 -4.27 18.04 11.70
N ILE A 74 -4.27 16.71 11.49
CA ILE A 74 -3.65 15.77 12.41
C ILE A 74 -2.22 15.52 11.96
N LYS A 75 -1.25 15.85 12.80
CA LYS A 75 0.16 15.48 12.64
C LYS A 75 0.43 14.25 13.48
N ILE A 76 0.90 13.17 12.84
CA ILE A 76 1.40 11.97 13.51
C ILE A 76 2.87 12.25 13.83
N ASN A 77 3.19 12.45 15.11
CA ASN A 77 4.55 12.75 15.55
C ASN A 77 5.40 11.46 15.60
N LYS A 78 4.78 10.38 16.08
CA LYS A 78 5.37 9.06 16.19
C LYS A 78 4.27 8.02 16.17
N GLY A 79 4.47 6.98 15.34
CA GLY A 79 3.54 5.89 15.29
C GLY A 79 4.23 4.56 15.08
N PHE A 80 3.50 3.50 15.39
CA PHE A 80 3.92 2.13 15.16
C PHE A 80 2.78 1.33 14.54
N ILE A 81 3.12 0.49 13.59
CA ILE A 81 2.28 -0.60 13.14
C ILE A 81 3.00 -1.91 13.48
N ARG A 82 2.29 -2.84 14.07
CA ARG A 82 2.83 -4.15 14.42
C ARG A 82 1.84 -5.25 14.06
N ASN A 83 2.29 -6.16 13.23
CA ASN A 83 1.67 -7.45 13.00
C ASN A 83 2.73 -8.43 12.42
N ASN A 84 2.29 -9.63 12.04
CA ASN A 84 3.19 -10.66 11.48
C ASN A 84 3.74 -10.32 10.08
N LEU A 85 3.22 -9.29 9.41
CA LEU A 85 3.58 -8.90 8.04
C LEU A 85 4.37 -7.61 8.00
N ILE A 86 4.03 -6.69 8.92
CA ILE A 86 4.61 -5.35 8.97
C ILE A 86 4.96 -5.04 10.43
N ASN A 87 6.22 -4.67 10.64
CA ASN A 87 6.66 -3.99 11.84
C ASN A 87 7.37 -2.71 11.40
N SER A 88 6.74 -1.57 11.64
CA SER A 88 7.22 -0.29 11.13
C SER A 88 6.98 0.82 12.14
N SER A 89 7.94 1.73 12.29
CA SER A 89 7.63 3.07 12.77
C SER A 89 7.02 3.89 11.63
N LEU A 90 6.25 4.89 11.98
CA LEU A 90 5.63 5.80 11.01
C LEU A 90 5.48 7.20 11.58
N ASP A 91 5.47 8.18 10.70
CA ASP A 91 5.14 9.57 10.94
C ASP A 91 4.34 10.13 9.75
N GLY A 92 3.77 11.32 9.89
CA GLY A 92 3.08 11.93 8.77
C GLY A 92 1.99 12.91 9.18
N HIS A 93 1.07 13.14 8.26
CA HIS A 93 -0.06 14.00 8.52
C HIS A 93 -1.32 13.59 7.78
N ILE A 94 -2.46 13.93 8.37
CA ILE A 94 -3.79 13.71 7.82
C ILE A 94 -4.51 15.06 7.79
N SER A 95 -5.04 15.43 6.64
CA SER A 95 -5.86 16.62 6.45
C SER A 95 -7.27 16.22 6.00
N PHE A 96 -8.27 16.95 6.49
CA PHE A 96 -9.69 16.70 6.16
C PHE A 96 -10.28 17.76 5.22
N LYS A 97 -9.63 18.89 5.08
CA LYS A 97 -10.10 20.01 4.26
C LYS A 97 -8.99 20.49 3.32
N PRO A 98 -9.30 20.86 2.07
CA PRO A 98 -10.61 20.76 1.38
C PRO A 98 -10.99 19.32 1.04
N ASN A 99 -10.02 18.38 0.99
CA ASN A 99 -10.20 16.96 0.70
C ASN A 99 -9.48 16.12 1.74
N PHE A 100 -9.90 14.86 1.90
CA PHE A 100 -9.17 13.93 2.75
C PHE A 100 -7.81 13.60 2.11
N LEU A 101 -6.75 14.00 2.80
CA LEU A 101 -5.37 13.81 2.38
C LEU A 101 -4.60 13.04 3.45
N LEU A 102 -3.96 11.96 3.05
CA LEU A 102 -3.17 11.09 3.91
C LEU A 102 -1.73 11.02 3.39
N ASN A 103 -0.76 11.54 4.16
CA ASN A 103 0.66 11.42 3.82
C ASN A 103 1.40 10.79 4.99
N ILE A 104 1.82 9.54 4.82
CA ILE A 104 2.47 8.73 5.86
C ILE A 104 3.82 8.25 5.36
N ASN A 105 4.84 8.41 6.18
CA ASN A 105 6.15 7.83 5.98
C ASN A 105 6.29 6.59 6.85
N PHE A 106 6.69 5.48 6.27
CA PHE A 106 6.95 4.22 6.94
C PHE A 106 8.46 3.93 6.96
N GLN A 107 8.94 3.45 8.10
CA GLN A 107 10.29 2.93 8.26
C GLN A 107 10.21 1.46 8.69
N PRO A 108 9.92 0.54 7.76
CA PRO A 108 9.69 -0.85 8.09
C PRO A 108 10.97 -1.55 8.55
N ARG A 109 10.87 -2.31 9.65
CA ARG A 109 11.88 -3.27 10.11
C ARG A 109 11.59 -4.66 9.60
N ILE A 110 10.31 -5.00 9.45
CA ILE A 110 9.81 -6.23 8.84
C ILE A 110 8.74 -5.81 7.85
N PHE A 111 8.83 -6.30 6.62
CA PHE A 111 7.83 -6.05 5.60
C PHE A 111 7.79 -7.23 4.62
N ASP A 112 6.73 -8.04 4.72
CA ASP A 112 6.49 -9.14 3.79
C ASP A 112 5.54 -8.67 2.69
N ILE A 113 6.11 -8.05 1.66
CA ILE A 113 5.35 -7.51 0.52
C ILE A 113 4.58 -8.62 -0.19
N LYS A 114 5.14 -9.83 -0.28
CA LYS A 114 4.50 -10.98 -0.94
C LYS A 114 3.21 -11.37 -0.24
N LYS A 115 3.25 -11.52 1.09
CA LYS A 115 2.04 -11.80 1.87
C LYS A 115 1.05 -10.65 1.86
N LEU A 116 1.54 -9.39 1.90
CA LEU A 116 0.67 -8.23 1.83
C LEU A 116 -0.12 -8.21 0.52
N PHE A 117 0.55 -8.42 -0.61
CA PHE A 117 -0.13 -8.50 -1.92
C PHE A 117 -1.08 -9.69 -2.01
N PHE A 118 -0.74 -10.83 -1.44
CA PHE A 118 -1.62 -12.01 -1.40
C PHE A 118 -2.91 -11.73 -0.61
N ILE A 119 -2.80 -11.06 0.55
CA ILE A 119 -3.96 -10.67 1.36
C ILE A 119 -4.77 -9.61 0.62
N PHE A 120 -4.11 -8.63 0.02
CA PHE A 120 -4.75 -7.59 -0.78
C PHE A 120 -5.51 -8.22 -1.95
N GLU A 121 -4.89 -9.14 -2.69
CA GLU A 121 -5.51 -9.87 -3.79
C GLU A 121 -6.76 -10.60 -3.33
N LYS A 122 -6.66 -11.45 -2.30
CA LYS A 122 -7.80 -12.20 -1.77
C LYS A 122 -8.93 -11.30 -1.26
N LYS A 123 -8.62 -10.29 -0.47
CA LYS A 123 -9.65 -9.39 0.10
C LYS A 123 -10.21 -8.40 -0.92
N TYR A 124 -9.40 -7.98 -1.89
CA TYR A 124 -9.80 -6.98 -2.86
C TYR A 124 -10.64 -7.54 -4.00
N PHE A 125 -10.28 -8.72 -4.50
CA PHE A 125 -10.96 -9.33 -5.63
C PHE A 125 -12.07 -10.29 -5.25
N SER A 126 -12.13 -10.74 -4.00
CA SER A 126 -13.11 -11.75 -3.53
C SER A 126 -14.36 -11.15 -2.85
N THR A 127 -14.40 -9.86 -2.56
CA THR A 127 -15.52 -9.24 -1.85
C THR A 127 -16.27 -8.25 -2.74
N ASP A 128 -17.61 -8.40 -2.80
CA ASP A 128 -18.54 -7.45 -3.43
C ASP A 128 -18.72 -6.14 -2.63
N ILE A 129 -17.89 -5.92 -1.61
CA ILE A 129 -17.92 -4.69 -0.84
C ILE A 129 -17.47 -3.55 -1.73
N ASP A 130 -18.34 -2.60 -1.97
CA ASP A 130 -18.04 -1.37 -2.74
C ASP A 130 -17.05 -0.46 -1.99
N ARG A 131 -15.81 -0.93 -1.93
CA ARG A 131 -14.68 -0.17 -1.38
C ARG A 131 -14.19 0.91 -2.35
N SER A 132 -14.70 0.88 -3.59
CA SER A 132 -14.31 1.83 -4.62
C SER A 132 -14.64 3.27 -4.21
N ASN A 133 -15.77 3.48 -3.53
CA ASN A 133 -16.20 4.80 -3.07
C ASN A 133 -15.30 5.36 -1.96
N LEU A 134 -14.73 4.51 -1.10
CA LEU A 134 -13.78 4.95 -0.08
C LEU A 134 -12.45 5.38 -0.73
N ILE A 135 -11.90 4.53 -1.59
CA ILE A 135 -10.60 4.79 -2.25
C ILE A 135 -10.67 6.04 -3.15
N LYS A 136 -11.82 6.31 -3.80
CA LYS A 136 -12.01 7.54 -4.59
C LYS A 136 -11.92 8.82 -3.76
N LYS A 137 -12.22 8.76 -2.48
CA LYS A 137 -12.18 9.90 -1.57
C LYS A 137 -10.82 10.08 -0.89
N ILE A 138 -9.96 9.06 -0.94
CA ILE A 138 -8.62 9.12 -0.36
C ILE A 138 -7.67 9.70 -1.40
N ASN A 139 -6.95 10.76 -1.00
CA ASN A 139 -5.79 11.26 -1.74
C ASN A 139 -4.58 11.22 -0.82
N GLY A 140 -3.37 11.17 -1.39
CA GLY A 140 -2.15 11.21 -0.59
C GLY A 140 -1.13 10.16 -0.96
N SER A 141 -0.18 9.93 -0.06
CA SER A 141 0.92 9.03 -0.29
C SER A 141 1.33 8.24 0.96
N LEU A 142 1.80 7.02 0.73
CA LEU A 142 2.52 6.19 1.68
C LEU A 142 3.95 6.03 1.17
N ASN A 143 4.91 6.55 1.91
CA ASN A 143 6.32 6.49 1.56
C ASN A 143 7.02 5.44 2.41
N PHE A 144 7.75 4.53 1.81
CA PHE A 144 8.51 3.49 2.48
C PHE A 144 10.01 3.80 2.33
N LYS A 145 10.72 3.90 3.47
CA LYS A 145 12.14 4.25 3.51
C LYS A 145 12.89 3.38 4.52
N SER A 146 13.46 2.26 4.06
CA SER A 146 14.32 1.39 4.86
C SER A 146 15.03 0.39 3.92
N PHE A 147 15.13 -0.89 4.35
CA PHE A 147 15.54 -1.98 3.46
C PHE A 147 14.56 -2.22 2.30
N PHE A 148 13.32 -1.75 2.46
CA PHE A 148 12.27 -1.71 1.45
C PHE A 148 11.97 -0.24 1.15
N GLU A 149 12.12 0.13 -0.10
CA GLU A 149 11.89 1.50 -0.58
C GLU A 149 10.77 1.52 -1.61
N GLY A 150 10.01 2.60 -1.64
CA GLY A 150 8.94 2.79 -2.62
C GLY A 150 7.89 3.79 -2.16
N ASN A 151 7.00 4.13 -3.05
CA ASN A 151 5.91 5.07 -2.81
C ASN A 151 4.58 4.51 -3.33
N VAL A 152 3.51 4.64 -2.53
CA VAL A 152 2.14 4.38 -2.98
C VAL A 152 1.37 5.69 -2.96
N THR A 153 0.86 6.11 -4.10
CA THR A 153 0.06 7.33 -4.23
C THR A 153 -1.40 6.99 -4.53
N PHE A 154 -2.30 7.62 -3.79
CA PHE A 154 -3.75 7.58 -4.00
C PHE A 154 -4.20 8.89 -4.61
N LYS A 155 -4.89 8.85 -5.75
CA LYS A 155 -5.42 10.04 -6.39
C LYS A 155 -6.66 9.71 -7.22
N ASN A 156 -7.81 10.28 -6.82
CA ASN A 156 -9.06 10.17 -7.57
C ASN A 156 -9.45 8.72 -7.93
N GLY A 157 -9.30 7.80 -6.99
CA GLY A 157 -9.60 6.38 -7.20
C GLY A 157 -8.52 5.58 -7.94
N ASN A 158 -7.39 6.19 -8.27
CA ASN A 158 -6.23 5.50 -8.79
C ASN A 158 -5.24 5.21 -7.67
N ILE A 159 -4.55 4.08 -7.77
CA ILE A 159 -3.46 3.69 -6.85
C ILE A 159 -2.22 3.46 -7.70
N LEU A 160 -1.17 4.23 -7.41
CA LEU A 160 0.10 4.15 -8.12
C LEU A 160 1.18 3.67 -7.16
N PHE A 161 1.88 2.63 -7.54
CA PHE A 161 3.05 2.09 -6.87
C PHE A 161 4.28 2.50 -7.68
N LYS A 162 5.22 3.20 -7.07
CA LYS A 162 6.41 3.70 -7.75
C LYS A 162 7.69 3.41 -7.00
N ASP A 163 8.74 3.16 -7.75
CA ASP A 163 10.11 3.00 -7.26
C ASP A 163 10.26 1.88 -6.21
N PHE A 164 9.40 0.85 -6.27
CA PHE A 164 9.54 -0.28 -5.38
C PHE A 164 10.76 -1.11 -5.72
N ILE A 165 11.66 -1.23 -4.74
CA ILE A 165 12.86 -2.04 -4.87
C ILE A 165 12.55 -3.45 -4.40
N VAL A 166 12.74 -4.44 -5.28
CA VAL A 166 12.55 -5.85 -4.99
C VAL A 166 13.90 -6.49 -4.68
N GLY A 167 14.03 -7.00 -3.47
CA GLY A 167 15.18 -7.79 -3.06
C GLY A 167 16.36 -7.01 -2.49
N LYS A 168 17.29 -7.77 -1.90
CA LYS A 168 18.43 -7.22 -1.14
C LYS A 168 19.47 -6.53 -2.03
N LYS A 169 19.59 -6.95 -3.29
CA LYS A 169 20.58 -6.38 -4.23
C LYS A 169 20.21 -5.01 -4.77
N LYS A 170 18.97 -4.56 -4.55
CA LYS A 170 18.44 -3.28 -5.03
C LYS A 170 18.64 -3.07 -6.54
N ASP A 171 18.55 -4.13 -7.31
CA ASP A 171 18.76 -4.12 -8.77
C ASP A 171 17.50 -4.46 -9.56
N ILE A 172 16.38 -4.75 -8.87
CA ILE A 172 15.06 -4.96 -9.46
C ILE A 172 14.13 -3.86 -8.95
N PHE A 173 13.53 -3.13 -9.90
CA PHE A 173 12.58 -2.06 -9.62
C PHE A 173 11.21 -2.46 -10.16
N PHE A 174 10.19 -2.14 -9.41
CA PHE A 174 8.82 -2.48 -9.75
C PHE A 174 7.91 -1.27 -9.57
N ASP A 175 7.21 -0.91 -10.64
CA ASP A 175 6.12 0.05 -10.61
C ASP A 175 4.81 -0.65 -10.94
N ALA A 176 3.71 -0.19 -10.36
CA ALA A 176 2.39 -0.67 -10.74
C ALA A 176 1.35 0.45 -10.67
N ALA A 177 0.24 0.26 -11.38
CA ALA A 177 -0.87 1.17 -11.36
C ALA A 177 -2.20 0.40 -11.40
N ILE A 178 -3.12 0.80 -10.54
CA ILE A 178 -4.51 0.38 -10.56
C ILE A 178 -5.33 1.61 -10.88
N PHE A 179 -5.88 1.66 -12.09
CA PHE A 179 -6.74 2.75 -12.51
C PHE A 179 -8.19 2.42 -12.21
N GLU A 180 -8.97 3.42 -11.83
CA GLU A 180 -10.39 3.28 -11.50
C GLU A 180 -10.66 2.09 -10.56
N PHE A 181 -10.07 2.15 -9.37
CA PHE A 181 -10.21 1.11 -8.36
C PHE A 181 -11.68 0.64 -8.20
N GLY A 182 -11.90 -0.66 -8.28
CA GLY A 182 -13.22 -1.29 -8.22
C GLY A 182 -13.89 -1.53 -9.57
N LYS A 183 -13.56 -0.77 -10.62
CA LYS A 183 -14.09 -0.97 -11.98
C LYS A 183 -13.12 -1.77 -12.84
N ASN A 184 -11.86 -1.36 -12.85
CA ASN A 184 -10.82 -2.00 -13.64
C ASN A 184 -10.15 -3.10 -12.83
N LYS A 185 -10.24 -4.34 -13.31
CA LYS A 185 -9.64 -5.51 -12.65
C LYS A 185 -8.23 -5.82 -13.16
N LYS A 186 -7.60 -4.86 -13.85
CA LYS A 186 -6.22 -4.97 -14.32
C LYS A 186 -5.29 -4.18 -13.41
N ILE A 187 -4.11 -4.75 -13.17
CA ILE A 187 -2.99 -4.07 -12.53
C ILE A 187 -1.91 -3.91 -13.59
N TYR A 188 -1.65 -2.69 -14.03
CA TYR A 188 -0.55 -2.38 -14.94
C TYR A 188 0.75 -2.41 -14.15
N PHE A 189 1.82 -2.92 -14.76
CA PHE A 189 3.12 -2.99 -14.12
C PHE A 189 4.27 -2.67 -15.06
N SER A 190 5.37 -2.25 -14.47
CA SER A 190 6.68 -2.15 -15.09
C SER A 190 7.71 -2.77 -14.15
N LEU A 191 8.48 -3.72 -14.66
CA LEU A 191 9.56 -4.39 -13.96
C LEU A 191 10.86 -4.06 -14.66
N ILE A 192 11.83 -3.51 -13.93
CA ILE A 192 13.12 -3.11 -14.46
C ILE A 192 14.20 -3.87 -13.69
N LYS A 193 15.04 -4.61 -14.41
CA LYS A 193 16.24 -5.25 -13.87
C LYS A 193 17.48 -4.54 -14.37
N LYS A 194 18.32 -4.06 -13.45
CA LYS A 194 19.63 -3.50 -13.75
C LYS A 194 20.71 -4.57 -13.56
N VAL A 195 21.42 -4.90 -14.62
CA VAL A 195 22.52 -5.87 -14.60
C VAL A 195 23.84 -5.13 -14.75
N LYS A 196 24.71 -5.22 -13.77
CA LYS A 196 26.00 -4.54 -13.79
C LYS A 196 26.88 -5.13 -14.90
N TYR A 197 27.34 -4.29 -15.82
CA TYR A 197 28.20 -4.70 -16.94
C TYR A 197 29.67 -4.32 -16.72
N LYS A 198 29.92 -3.09 -16.24
CA LYS A 198 31.24 -2.55 -15.86
C LYS A 198 31.14 -1.76 -14.55
N LYS A 199 32.24 -1.21 -14.07
CA LYS A 199 32.23 -0.48 -12.77
C LYS A 199 31.14 0.58 -12.63
N SER A 200 30.75 1.25 -13.72
CA SER A 200 29.73 2.31 -13.74
C SER A 200 28.52 2.01 -14.64
N ASP A 201 28.58 0.99 -15.49
CA ASP A 201 27.59 0.77 -16.54
C ASP A 201 26.66 -0.39 -16.18
N TYR A 202 25.39 -0.21 -16.50
CA TYR A 202 24.36 -1.21 -16.28
C TYR A 202 23.63 -1.50 -17.59
N ASN A 203 23.43 -2.77 -17.86
CA ASN A 203 22.42 -3.21 -18.82
C ASN A 203 21.06 -3.18 -18.16
N GLU A 204 20.06 -2.71 -18.88
CA GLU A 204 18.70 -2.61 -18.38
C GLU A 204 17.77 -3.52 -19.15
N ILE A 205 17.03 -4.36 -18.42
CA ILE A 205 15.93 -5.17 -18.94
C ILE A 205 14.65 -4.58 -18.42
N LYS A 206 13.74 -4.20 -19.30
CA LYS A 206 12.44 -3.63 -18.93
C LYS A 206 11.31 -4.44 -19.49
N ILE A 207 10.40 -4.86 -18.62
CA ILE A 207 9.18 -5.61 -18.94
C ILE A 207 8.00 -4.77 -18.46
N SER A 208 7.03 -4.50 -19.33
CA SER A 208 5.80 -3.85 -18.93
C SER A 208 4.58 -4.56 -19.52
N GLY A 209 3.46 -4.43 -18.82
CA GLY A 209 2.21 -5.08 -19.20
C GLY A 209 1.17 -4.97 -18.12
N PHE A 210 0.31 -5.96 -18.03
CA PHE A 210 -0.73 -5.97 -17.00
C PHE A 210 -1.00 -7.38 -16.46
N LEU A 211 -1.53 -7.39 -15.25
CA LEU A 211 -1.98 -8.57 -14.52
C LEU A 211 -3.51 -8.55 -14.47
N ILE A 212 -4.13 -9.71 -14.64
CA ILE A 212 -5.55 -9.93 -14.36
C ILE A 212 -5.63 -10.90 -13.18
N PRO A 213 -5.75 -10.39 -11.94
CA PRO A 213 -5.63 -11.21 -10.73
C PRO A 213 -6.60 -12.38 -10.67
N LEU A 214 -7.90 -12.13 -10.93
CA LEU A 214 -8.95 -13.16 -10.90
C LEU A 214 -8.72 -14.32 -11.88
N LYS A 215 -7.88 -14.13 -12.90
CA LYS A 215 -7.56 -15.13 -13.91
C LYS A 215 -6.14 -15.66 -13.77
N SER A 216 -5.41 -15.19 -12.74
CA SER A 216 -3.95 -15.45 -12.59
C SER A 216 -3.17 -15.26 -13.88
N LYS A 217 -3.58 -14.25 -14.67
CA LYS A 217 -3.05 -14.01 -16.03
C LYS A 217 -2.12 -12.82 -16.04
N VAL A 218 -0.92 -13.01 -16.58
CA VAL A 218 0.04 -11.96 -16.92
C VAL A 218 0.09 -11.78 -18.41
N VAL A 219 0.09 -10.53 -18.85
CA VAL A 219 0.26 -10.16 -20.26
C VAL A 219 1.41 -9.18 -20.36
N PHE A 220 2.43 -9.52 -21.14
CA PHE A 220 3.51 -8.62 -21.51
C PHE A 220 3.09 -7.81 -22.72
N GLU A 221 3.19 -6.48 -22.62
CA GLU A 221 2.94 -5.57 -23.73
C GLU A 221 4.23 -5.08 -24.37
N LYS A 222 5.27 -4.89 -23.55
CA LYS A 222 6.58 -4.43 -24.00
C LYS A 222 7.69 -5.16 -23.27
N LEU A 223 8.75 -5.47 -24.00
CA LEU A 223 10.01 -5.98 -23.49
C LEU A 223 11.14 -5.26 -24.20
N SER A 224 12.11 -4.75 -23.45
CA SER A 224 13.31 -4.16 -24.02
C SER A 224 14.56 -4.55 -23.26
N TYR A 225 15.68 -4.58 -23.98
CA TYR A 225 17.04 -4.76 -23.44
C TYR A 225 17.91 -3.60 -23.94
N ASN A 226 18.47 -2.81 -23.05
CA ASN A 226 19.26 -1.61 -23.36
C ASN A 226 18.55 -0.70 -24.39
N ASN A 227 17.28 -0.40 -24.14
CA ASN A 227 16.41 0.43 -24.98
C ASN A 227 16.09 -0.16 -26.39
N LYS A 228 16.52 -1.38 -26.70
CA LYS A 228 16.09 -2.09 -27.93
C LYS A 228 14.84 -2.92 -27.63
N ASN A 229 13.76 -2.61 -28.32
CA ASN A 229 12.49 -3.32 -28.16
C ASN A 229 12.55 -4.69 -28.86
N TYR A 230 11.94 -5.67 -28.27
CA TYR A 230 11.71 -6.99 -28.84
C TYR A 230 10.45 -6.98 -29.71
N SER A 231 10.39 -7.90 -30.69
CA SER A 231 9.19 -8.12 -31.51
C SER A 231 8.07 -8.78 -30.68
N ASP A 232 6.83 -8.72 -31.17
CA ASP A 232 5.67 -9.33 -30.51
C ASP A 232 5.83 -10.85 -30.33
N GLU A 233 6.46 -11.51 -31.28
CA GLU A 233 6.75 -12.96 -31.21
C GLU A 233 7.75 -13.27 -30.09
N GLN A 234 8.81 -12.48 -30.01
CA GLN A 234 9.79 -12.59 -28.93
C GLN A 234 9.16 -12.30 -27.56
N ILE A 235 8.31 -11.28 -27.46
CA ILE A 235 7.59 -10.94 -26.22
C ILE A 235 6.72 -12.13 -25.78
N LYS A 236 5.96 -12.75 -26.66
CA LYS A 236 5.16 -13.96 -26.36
C LYS A 236 6.04 -15.11 -25.85
N ASN A 237 7.17 -15.38 -26.48
CA ASN A 237 8.11 -16.41 -26.04
C ASN A 237 8.66 -16.14 -24.63
N TYR A 238 9.08 -14.90 -24.35
CA TYR A 238 9.53 -14.53 -23.00
C TYR A 238 8.42 -14.55 -21.97
N GLN A 239 7.19 -14.22 -22.34
CA GLN A 239 6.02 -14.34 -21.46
C GLN A 239 5.77 -15.79 -21.04
N GLU A 240 5.87 -16.75 -21.95
CA GLU A 240 5.73 -18.20 -21.62
C GLU A 240 6.88 -18.67 -20.72
N LYS A 241 8.11 -18.25 -21.00
CA LYS A 241 9.27 -18.54 -20.14
C LYS A 241 9.07 -17.96 -18.73
N PHE A 242 8.52 -16.75 -18.62
CA PHE A 242 8.22 -16.11 -17.34
C PHE A 242 7.16 -16.89 -16.57
N LYS A 243 6.10 -17.33 -17.22
CA LYS A 243 5.05 -18.14 -16.57
C LYS A 243 5.60 -19.47 -16.04
N ASN A 244 6.54 -20.10 -16.76
CA ASN A 244 7.14 -21.36 -16.35
C ASN A 244 8.07 -21.21 -15.12
N GLU A 245 8.78 -20.10 -15.01
CA GLU A 245 9.67 -19.85 -13.87
C GLU A 245 8.92 -19.25 -12.66
N ILE A 246 7.92 -18.42 -12.92
CA ILE A 246 7.13 -17.73 -11.90
C ILE A 246 5.70 -18.27 -11.98
N VAL A 247 5.45 -19.37 -11.27
CA VAL A 247 4.11 -19.94 -11.16
C VAL A 247 3.18 -18.87 -10.56
N LEU A 248 2.18 -18.47 -11.33
CA LEU A 248 1.27 -17.38 -10.99
C LEU A 248 0.00 -17.92 -10.34
N ASP A 249 0.14 -18.64 -9.23
CA ASP A 249 -1.00 -18.98 -8.36
C ASP A 249 -1.54 -17.71 -7.69
N SER A 250 -0.68 -16.70 -7.56
CA SER A 250 -0.94 -15.40 -6.99
C SER A 250 -0.01 -14.36 -7.62
N ILE A 251 -0.51 -13.12 -7.80
CA ILE A 251 0.30 -11.97 -8.23
C ILE A 251 1.50 -11.75 -7.29
N SER A 252 1.33 -12.10 -6.01
CA SER A 252 2.39 -11.98 -5.00
C SER A 252 3.69 -12.68 -5.41
N ASN A 253 3.63 -13.68 -6.29
CA ASN A 253 4.81 -14.40 -6.77
C ASN A 253 5.72 -13.55 -7.68
N ILE A 254 5.22 -12.44 -8.23
CA ILE A 254 6.05 -11.45 -8.95
C ILE A 254 7.07 -10.79 -8.03
N PHE A 255 6.80 -10.75 -6.71
CA PHE A 255 7.74 -10.23 -5.72
C PHE A 255 8.71 -11.28 -5.17
N ASP A 256 8.75 -12.48 -5.74
CA ASP A 256 9.73 -13.51 -5.37
C ASP A 256 11.09 -13.18 -5.99
N GLU A 257 11.96 -12.53 -5.21
CA GLU A 257 13.31 -12.12 -5.63
C GLU A 257 14.11 -13.30 -6.24
N LEU A 258 14.01 -14.48 -5.64
CA LEU A 258 14.78 -15.64 -6.09
C LEU A 258 14.31 -16.11 -7.47
N LYS A 259 13.00 -16.18 -7.68
CA LYS A 259 12.41 -16.56 -8.96
C LYS A 259 12.68 -15.51 -10.05
N LEU A 260 12.55 -14.23 -9.72
CA LEU A 260 12.88 -13.13 -10.64
C LEU A 260 14.35 -13.16 -11.03
N ASN A 261 15.25 -13.29 -10.07
CA ASN A 261 16.69 -13.37 -10.36
C ASN A 261 17.04 -14.58 -11.20
N ARG A 262 16.39 -15.76 -10.96
CA ARG A 262 16.57 -16.96 -11.78
C ARG A 262 16.11 -16.73 -13.22
N PHE A 263 14.91 -16.13 -13.41
CA PHE A 263 14.39 -15.78 -14.71
C PHE A 263 15.35 -14.86 -15.47
N PHE A 264 15.75 -13.74 -14.87
CA PHE A 264 16.65 -12.80 -15.53
C PHE A 264 18.03 -13.41 -15.84
N LYS A 265 18.60 -14.20 -14.94
CA LYS A 265 19.91 -14.84 -15.16
C LYS A 265 19.86 -15.90 -16.26
N LYS A 266 18.72 -16.59 -16.42
CA LYS A 266 18.58 -17.69 -17.38
C LYS A 266 18.32 -17.21 -18.80
N TYR A 267 17.63 -16.06 -18.96
CA TYR A 267 17.09 -15.65 -20.23
C TYR A 267 17.66 -14.31 -20.77
N PHE A 268 18.45 -13.63 -19.97
CA PHE A 268 19.14 -12.38 -20.32
C PHE A 268 20.59 -12.40 -19.80
#